data_7c5fe1451fa090a764255d64d876a899
#
_entry.id   7c5fe1451fa090a764255d64d876a899
#
_cell.length_a   1.000
_cell.length_b   1.000
_cell.length_c   1.000
_cell.angle_alpha   90.00
_cell.angle_beta   90.00
_cell.angle_gamma   90.00
#
_symmetry.space_group_name_H-M   'P 1'
#
loop_
_entity.id
_entity.type
_entity.pdbx_description
1 polymer ?
#
loop_
_entity_poly.entity_id
_entity_poly.type
_entity_poly.pdbx_seq_one_letter_code
_entity_poly.pdbx_strand_id
1 'polypeptide(L)'
;MKLDQQLCFKLYAASRTVVRAYKPMLDRLGLTYPQYLVMLVLWEWHDVAPEQPTVKALGERLMLDSGTLTPLLKRLQQAGLVQRQRSTQDEREVHLSLTAAGRQLSEQLPALKRELLCEHDVEAQALAPLHGQLDQLLQRMGRLPAF
;
A
#
# COMPACT_ATOMS: atom_id res chain seq x y z
N MET A 1 24.82 -4.47 23.83
CA MET A 1 23.80 -4.68 22.78
C MET A 1 24.17 -3.79 21.62
N LYS A 2 24.41 -4.34 20.41
CA LYS A 2 24.85 -3.57 19.24
C LYS A 2 23.66 -3.30 18.32
N LEU A 3 23.54 -2.08 17.77
CA LEU A 3 22.44 -1.67 16.90
C LEU A 3 22.31 -2.57 15.67
N ASP A 4 23.42 -2.87 15.02
CA ASP A 4 23.45 -3.67 13.78
C ASP A 4 22.99 -5.13 13.96
N GLN A 5 22.90 -5.60 15.22
CA GLN A 5 22.42 -6.93 15.56
C GLN A 5 20.89 -6.94 15.85
N GLN A 6 20.23 -5.78 15.86
CA GLN A 6 18.81 -5.67 16.14
C GLN A 6 17.98 -5.88 14.86
N LEU A 7 17.13 -6.91 14.86
CA LEU A 7 16.24 -7.19 13.74
C LEU A 7 15.31 -6.01 13.45
N CYS A 8 14.73 -5.42 14.49
CA CYS A 8 13.83 -4.27 14.35
C CYS A 8 14.50 -3.07 13.66
N PHE A 9 15.79 -2.81 13.97
CA PHE A 9 16.55 -1.76 13.29
C PHE A 9 16.77 -2.09 11.81
N LYS A 10 17.11 -3.34 11.48
CA LYS A 10 17.29 -3.77 10.09
C LYS A 10 16.01 -3.64 9.28
N LEU A 11 14.87 -4.04 9.83
CA LEU A 11 13.56 -3.88 9.19
C LEU A 11 13.21 -2.40 8.99
N TYR A 12 13.42 -1.58 10.00
CA TYR A 12 13.21 -0.13 9.92
C TYR A 12 14.09 0.53 8.84
N ALA A 13 15.39 0.22 8.84
CA ALA A 13 16.34 0.74 7.86
C ALA A 13 16.00 0.27 6.44
N ALA A 14 15.71 -1.03 6.27
CA ALA A 14 15.30 -1.60 4.98
C ALA A 14 14.03 -0.95 4.46
N SER A 15 12.98 -0.81 5.29
CA SER A 15 11.73 -0.15 4.91
C SER A 15 11.97 1.28 4.43
N ARG A 16 12.75 2.07 5.16
CA ARG A 16 13.07 3.46 4.75
C ARG A 16 13.85 3.54 3.45
N THR A 17 14.80 2.61 3.25
CA THR A 17 15.61 2.55 2.03
C THR A 17 14.74 2.20 0.83
N VAL A 18 13.88 1.20 0.96
CA VAL A 18 12.94 0.81 -0.10
C VAL A 18 11.99 1.96 -0.45
N VAL A 19 11.37 2.59 0.56
CA VAL A 19 10.45 3.73 0.34
C VAL A 19 11.16 4.88 -0.39
N ARG A 20 12.43 5.15 -0.05
CA ARG A 20 13.23 6.17 -0.73
C ARG A 20 13.51 5.80 -2.19
N ALA A 21 13.81 4.53 -2.46
CA ALA A 21 14.03 4.04 -3.82
C ALA A 21 12.78 4.18 -4.71
N TYR A 22 11.59 4.05 -4.13
CA TYR A 22 10.32 4.27 -4.84
C TYR A 22 10.04 5.74 -5.20
N LYS A 23 10.75 6.70 -4.62
CA LYS A 23 10.43 8.13 -4.77
C LYS A 23 10.37 8.60 -6.23
N PRO A 24 11.33 8.31 -7.13
CA PRO A 24 11.23 8.75 -8.52
C PRO A 24 9.98 8.23 -9.24
N MET A 25 9.63 6.97 -9.00
CA MET A 25 8.42 6.35 -9.52
C MET A 25 7.16 7.04 -8.96
N LEU A 26 7.12 7.27 -7.66
CA LEU A 26 5.98 7.89 -6.99
C LEU A 26 5.77 9.35 -7.43
N ASP A 27 6.84 10.10 -7.64
CA ASP A 27 6.78 11.48 -8.16
C ASP A 27 6.13 11.51 -9.56
N ARG A 28 6.44 10.54 -10.43
CA ARG A 28 5.79 10.40 -11.76
C ARG A 28 4.30 10.07 -11.65
N LEU A 29 3.90 9.32 -10.63
CA LEU A 29 2.49 8.98 -10.37
C LEU A 29 1.75 10.10 -9.61
N GLY A 30 2.45 11.09 -9.07
CA GLY A 30 1.87 12.12 -8.21
C GLY A 30 1.39 11.59 -6.86
N LEU A 31 1.99 10.52 -6.34
CA LEU A 31 1.58 9.84 -5.12
C LEU A 31 2.67 9.89 -4.04
N THR A 32 2.25 9.92 -2.79
CA THR A 32 3.10 9.51 -1.66
C THR A 32 3.11 7.99 -1.52
N TYR A 33 4.10 7.43 -0.82
CA TYR A 33 4.15 5.97 -0.63
C TYR A 33 2.89 5.39 0.07
N PRO A 34 2.36 6.00 1.16
CA PRO A 34 1.10 5.55 1.74
C PRO A 34 -0.10 5.61 0.78
N GLN A 35 -0.20 6.66 -0.05
CA GLN A 35 -1.23 6.76 -1.07
C GLN A 35 -1.09 5.66 -2.14
N TYR A 36 0.14 5.34 -2.52
CA TYR A 36 0.42 4.24 -3.44
C TYR A 36 -0.03 2.89 -2.88
N LEU A 37 0.17 2.62 -1.58
CA LEU A 37 -0.33 1.40 -0.95
C LEU A 37 -1.86 1.32 -0.99
N VAL A 38 -2.55 2.43 -0.74
CA VAL A 38 -4.01 2.50 -0.90
C VAL A 38 -4.41 2.18 -2.34
N MET A 39 -3.76 2.81 -3.31
CA MET A 39 -4.06 2.58 -4.73
C MET A 39 -3.79 1.13 -5.15
N LEU A 40 -2.73 0.48 -4.65
CA LEU A 40 -2.47 -0.94 -4.91
C LEU A 40 -3.63 -1.84 -4.48
N VAL A 41 -4.18 -1.62 -3.29
CA VAL A 41 -5.35 -2.39 -2.82
C VAL A 41 -6.58 -2.09 -3.68
N LEU A 42 -6.81 -0.84 -4.05
CA LEU A 42 -7.98 -0.48 -4.86
C LEU A 42 -7.87 -0.99 -6.31
N TRP A 43 -6.66 -1.08 -6.88
CA TRP A 43 -6.45 -1.73 -8.17
C TRP A 43 -6.71 -3.25 -8.08
N GLU A 44 -6.21 -3.92 -7.02
CA GLU A 44 -6.51 -5.33 -6.75
C GLU A 44 -8.03 -5.55 -6.64
N TRP A 45 -8.72 -4.69 -5.90
CA TRP A 45 -10.18 -4.75 -5.74
C TRP A 45 -10.97 -4.41 -7.01
N HIS A 46 -10.38 -3.68 -7.93
CA HIS A 46 -11.00 -3.44 -9.23
C HIS A 46 -11.05 -4.72 -10.06
N ASP A 47 -9.99 -5.52 -10.00
CA ASP A 47 -9.91 -6.79 -10.73
C ASP A 47 -10.71 -7.89 -10.03
N VAL A 48 -10.59 -7.97 -8.70
CA VAL A 48 -11.30 -8.94 -7.86
C VAL A 48 -11.91 -8.20 -6.65
N ALA A 49 -13.14 -7.74 -6.82
CA ALA A 49 -13.82 -6.98 -5.78
C ALA A 49 -14.09 -7.84 -4.53
N PRO A 50 -13.78 -7.33 -3.32
CA PRO A 50 -14.24 -7.95 -2.09
C PRO A 50 -15.76 -7.76 -1.95
N GLU A 51 -16.38 -8.56 -1.09
CA GLU A 51 -17.81 -8.43 -0.81
C GLU A 51 -18.20 -7.02 -0.34
N GLN A 52 -17.32 -6.40 0.43
CA GLN A 52 -17.50 -5.02 0.94
C GLN A 52 -16.21 -4.20 0.81
N PRO A 53 -16.05 -3.39 -0.25
CA PRO A 53 -14.89 -2.52 -0.44
C PRO A 53 -14.97 -1.27 0.44
N THR A 54 -14.93 -1.45 1.76
CA THR A 54 -15.09 -0.38 2.74
C THR A 54 -13.76 0.20 3.21
N VAL A 55 -13.79 1.39 3.82
CA VAL A 55 -12.63 1.98 4.51
C VAL A 55 -12.11 1.05 5.61
N LYS A 56 -13.00 0.36 6.31
CA LYS A 56 -12.62 -0.62 7.33
C LYS A 56 -11.82 -1.79 6.73
N ALA A 57 -12.33 -2.40 5.65
CA ALA A 57 -11.63 -3.48 4.96
C ALA A 57 -10.26 -3.04 4.41
N LEU A 58 -10.16 -1.80 3.91
CA LEU A 58 -8.88 -1.21 3.49
C LEU A 58 -7.91 -1.08 4.67
N GLY A 59 -8.39 -0.62 5.83
CA GLY A 59 -7.58 -0.50 7.04
C GLY A 59 -7.04 -1.85 7.51
N GLU A 60 -7.86 -2.87 7.52
CA GLU A 60 -7.47 -4.24 7.85
C GLU A 60 -6.41 -4.76 6.86
N ARG A 61 -6.60 -4.53 5.56
CA ARG A 61 -5.66 -4.96 4.52
C ARG A 61 -4.30 -4.28 4.62
N LEU A 62 -4.27 -3.00 4.98
CA LEU A 62 -3.05 -2.19 5.11
C LEU A 62 -2.47 -2.16 6.53
N MET A 63 -3.16 -2.75 7.50
CA MET A 63 -2.81 -2.65 8.92
C MET A 63 -2.72 -1.18 9.40
N LEU A 64 -3.65 -0.35 8.94
CA LEU A 64 -3.75 1.06 9.26
C LEU A 64 -5.08 1.37 9.94
N ASP A 65 -5.04 2.26 10.93
CA ASP A 65 -6.25 2.76 11.58
C ASP A 65 -7.00 3.79 10.70
N SER A 66 -8.26 4.04 11.04
CA SER A 66 -9.12 4.99 10.30
C SER A 66 -8.62 6.43 10.39
N GLY A 67 -7.97 6.81 11.49
CA GLY A 67 -7.39 8.14 11.66
C GLY A 67 -6.26 8.41 10.67
N THR A 68 -5.46 7.39 10.37
CA THR A 68 -4.41 7.45 9.35
C THR A 68 -4.98 7.40 7.92
N LEU A 69 -6.00 6.57 7.68
CA LEU A 69 -6.59 6.40 6.35
C LEU A 69 -7.40 7.60 5.88
N THR A 70 -8.15 8.24 6.77
CA THR A 70 -9.05 9.34 6.40
C THR A 70 -8.36 10.48 5.67
N PRO A 71 -7.21 11.01 6.13
CA PRO A 71 -6.47 12.04 5.39
C PRO A 71 -5.94 11.55 4.03
N LEU A 72 -5.48 10.30 3.95
CA LEU A 72 -4.98 9.71 2.70
C LEU A 72 -6.09 9.63 1.65
N LEU A 73 -7.24 9.10 2.02
CA LEU A 73 -8.40 8.98 1.15
C LEU A 73 -8.96 10.33 0.72
N LYS A 74 -8.98 11.31 1.63
CA LYS A 74 -9.39 12.68 1.30
C LYS A 74 -8.50 13.28 0.21
N ARG A 75 -7.19 13.13 0.32
CA ARG A 75 -6.23 13.63 -0.69
C ARG A 75 -6.36 12.91 -2.02
N LEU A 76 -6.54 11.58 -2.02
CA LEU A 76 -6.77 10.80 -3.24
C LEU A 76 -8.09 11.17 -3.91
N GLN A 77 -9.13 11.45 -3.15
CA GLN A 77 -10.40 11.95 -3.68
C GLN A 77 -10.25 13.36 -4.27
N GLN A 78 -9.53 14.25 -3.61
CA GLN A 78 -9.22 15.59 -4.13
C GLN A 78 -8.38 15.55 -5.40
N ALA A 79 -7.49 14.56 -5.53
CA ALA A 79 -6.71 14.30 -6.74
C ALA A 79 -7.56 13.65 -7.87
N GLY A 80 -8.82 13.33 -7.63
CA GLY A 80 -9.71 12.72 -8.61
C GLY A 80 -9.41 11.25 -8.92
N LEU A 81 -8.73 10.53 -8.03
CA LEU A 81 -8.32 9.14 -8.24
C LEU A 81 -9.27 8.13 -7.59
N VAL A 82 -9.92 8.52 -6.50
CA VAL A 82 -10.78 7.67 -5.67
C VAL A 82 -12.10 8.36 -5.39
N GLN A 83 -13.17 7.58 -5.33
CA GLN A 83 -14.50 8.01 -4.87
C GLN A 83 -14.80 7.34 -3.53
N ARG A 84 -15.43 8.10 -2.64
CA ARG A 84 -15.95 7.62 -1.36
C ARG A 84 -17.47 7.82 -1.35
N GLN A 85 -18.20 6.77 -1.09
CA GLN A 85 -19.65 6.80 -1.02
C GLN A 85 -20.12 6.16 0.29
N ARG A 86 -20.90 6.87 1.07
CA ARG A 86 -21.57 6.28 2.24
C ARG A 86 -22.58 5.23 1.80
N SER A 87 -22.60 4.13 2.53
CA SER A 87 -23.58 3.09 2.31
C SER A 87 -24.99 3.63 2.62
N THR A 88 -25.96 3.25 1.78
CA THR A 88 -27.38 3.55 2.02
C THR A 88 -28.00 2.59 3.04
N GLN A 89 -27.35 1.46 3.29
CA GLN A 89 -27.83 0.43 4.23
C GLN A 89 -27.28 0.62 5.64
N ASP A 90 -26.01 1.06 5.75
CA ASP A 90 -25.36 1.39 7.03
C ASP A 90 -24.54 2.66 6.88
N GLU A 91 -24.98 3.76 7.48
CA GLU A 91 -24.30 5.08 7.43
C GLU A 91 -22.89 5.06 8.04
N ARG A 92 -22.52 4.02 8.78
CA ARG A 92 -21.18 3.84 9.36
C ARG A 92 -20.18 3.33 8.33
N GLU A 93 -20.66 2.76 7.23
CA GLU A 93 -19.83 2.21 6.17
C GLU A 93 -19.60 3.22 5.06
N VAL A 94 -18.34 3.37 4.69
CA VAL A 94 -17.93 4.16 3.53
C VAL A 94 -17.29 3.21 2.52
N HIS A 95 -17.91 3.11 1.35
CA HIS A 95 -17.44 2.32 0.24
C HIS A 95 -16.44 3.12 -0.60
N LEU A 96 -15.48 2.42 -1.16
CA LEU A 96 -14.38 2.95 -1.96
C LEU A 96 -14.46 2.40 -3.38
N SER A 97 -14.21 3.26 -4.35
CA SER A 97 -14.05 2.87 -5.75
C SER A 97 -13.04 3.75 -6.45
N LEU A 98 -12.48 3.24 -7.55
CA LEU A 98 -11.59 4.01 -8.41
C LEU A 98 -12.38 4.85 -9.41
N THR A 99 -11.89 6.05 -9.67
CA THR A 99 -12.33 6.84 -10.86
C THR A 99 -11.69 6.26 -12.13
N ALA A 100 -12.11 6.76 -13.30
CA ALA A 100 -11.43 6.42 -14.56
C ALA A 100 -9.95 6.80 -14.53
N ALA A 101 -9.63 7.99 -14.02
CA ALA A 101 -8.24 8.43 -13.85
C ALA A 101 -7.44 7.53 -12.89
N GLY A 102 -8.05 7.11 -11.78
CA GLY A 102 -7.44 6.18 -10.83
C GLY A 102 -7.12 4.82 -11.46
N ARG A 103 -7.99 4.32 -12.33
CA ARG A 103 -7.74 3.06 -13.08
C ARG A 103 -6.59 3.22 -14.07
N GLN A 104 -6.63 4.27 -14.90
CA GLN A 104 -5.59 4.52 -15.91
C GLN A 104 -4.20 4.66 -15.32
N LEU A 105 -4.09 5.15 -14.09
CA LEU A 105 -2.82 5.30 -13.43
C LEU A 105 -2.08 3.96 -13.26
N SER A 106 -2.81 2.85 -13.09
CA SER A 106 -2.22 1.50 -12.98
C SER A 106 -1.50 1.04 -14.24
N GLU A 107 -1.88 1.54 -15.42
CA GLU A 107 -1.28 1.14 -16.69
C GLU A 107 0.20 1.51 -16.79
N GLN A 108 0.64 2.52 -16.05
CA GLN A 108 2.03 2.96 -16.02
C GLN A 108 2.93 2.09 -15.11
N LEU A 109 2.33 1.35 -14.17
CA LEU A 109 3.08 0.62 -13.14
C LEU A 109 4.08 -0.42 -13.67
N PRO A 110 3.73 -1.26 -14.67
CA PRO A 110 4.66 -2.30 -15.13
C PRO A 110 5.98 -1.72 -15.65
N ALA A 111 5.90 -0.62 -16.41
CA ALA A 111 7.09 0.06 -16.93
C ALA A 111 7.90 0.70 -15.81
N LEU A 112 7.24 1.44 -14.91
CA LEU A 112 7.88 2.14 -13.80
C LEU A 112 8.55 1.18 -12.80
N LYS A 113 7.91 0.06 -12.50
CA LYS A 113 8.50 -0.97 -11.63
C LYS A 113 9.72 -1.62 -12.25
N ARG A 114 9.69 -1.85 -13.56
CA ARG A 114 10.85 -2.40 -14.29
C ARG A 114 12.04 -1.46 -14.23
N GLU A 115 11.82 -0.17 -14.50
CA GLU A 115 12.85 0.87 -14.38
C GLU A 115 13.45 0.88 -12.97
N LEU A 116 12.62 0.87 -11.93
CA LEU A 116 13.04 0.85 -10.52
C LEU A 116 13.96 -0.34 -10.19
N LEU A 117 13.59 -1.54 -10.63
CA LEU A 117 14.38 -2.74 -10.38
C LEU A 117 15.72 -2.71 -11.12
N CYS A 118 15.72 -2.21 -12.37
CA CYS A 118 16.94 -2.05 -13.15
C CYS A 118 17.90 -1.01 -12.55
N GLU A 119 17.38 0.13 -12.07
CA GLU A 119 18.21 1.17 -11.45
C GLU A 119 18.94 0.69 -10.18
N HIS A 120 18.34 -0.25 -9.45
CA HIS A 120 18.90 -0.76 -8.20
C HIS A 120 19.59 -2.12 -8.35
N ASP A 121 19.74 -2.64 -9.57
CA ASP A 121 20.33 -3.97 -9.84
C ASP A 121 19.71 -5.09 -8.96
N VAL A 122 18.39 -5.02 -8.80
CA VAL A 122 17.65 -5.98 -7.94
C VAL A 122 16.91 -6.97 -8.82
N GLU A 123 17.34 -8.23 -8.74
CA GLU A 123 16.59 -9.33 -9.32
C GLU A 123 15.39 -9.66 -8.45
N ALA A 124 14.17 -9.51 -9.00
CA ALA A 124 12.93 -9.80 -8.27
C ALA A 124 12.90 -11.23 -7.69
N GLN A 125 13.51 -12.19 -8.40
CA GLN A 125 13.59 -13.58 -7.96
C GLN A 125 14.49 -13.77 -6.73
N ALA A 126 15.53 -12.95 -6.57
CA ALA A 126 16.40 -13.01 -5.39
C ALA A 126 15.70 -12.57 -4.10
N LEU A 127 14.59 -11.82 -4.23
CA LEU A 127 13.80 -11.38 -3.08
C LEU A 127 12.72 -12.37 -2.64
N ALA A 128 12.44 -13.41 -3.41
CA ALA A 128 11.37 -14.37 -3.08
C ALA A 128 11.55 -15.04 -1.70
N PRO A 129 12.76 -15.49 -1.27
CA PRO A 129 12.95 -16.04 0.06
C PRO A 129 12.67 -15.02 1.16
N LEU A 130 13.03 -13.74 0.96
CA LEU A 130 12.78 -12.67 1.91
C LEU A 130 11.28 -12.41 2.07
N HIS A 131 10.51 -12.43 0.98
CA HIS A 131 9.04 -12.32 1.03
C HIS A 131 8.45 -13.38 1.97
N GLY A 132 8.78 -14.65 1.77
CA GLY A 132 8.29 -15.73 2.62
C GLY A 132 8.68 -15.60 4.09
N GLN A 133 9.90 -15.14 4.37
CA GLN A 133 10.37 -14.90 5.74
C GLN A 133 9.61 -13.75 6.41
N LEU A 134 9.34 -12.65 5.69
CA LEU A 134 8.56 -11.52 6.19
C LEU A 134 7.11 -11.91 6.43
N ASP A 135 6.49 -12.69 5.54
CA ASP A 135 5.13 -13.20 5.72
C ASP A 135 5.01 -14.04 6.99
N GLN A 136 5.97 -14.94 7.23
CA GLN A 136 6.00 -15.74 8.46
C GLN A 136 6.17 -14.88 9.70
N LEU A 137 7.03 -13.85 9.64
CA LEU A 137 7.23 -12.92 10.74
C LEU A 137 5.93 -12.16 11.06
N LEU A 138 5.27 -11.60 10.04
CA LEU A 138 4.01 -10.86 10.19
C LEU A 138 2.90 -11.76 10.73
N GLN A 139 2.76 -12.99 10.24
CA GLN A 139 1.78 -13.96 10.76
C GLN A 139 1.99 -14.27 12.25
N ARG A 140 3.24 -14.39 12.68
CA ARG A 140 3.56 -14.67 14.09
C ARG A 140 3.35 -13.44 14.98
N MET A 141 3.74 -12.26 14.51
CA MET A 141 3.61 -11.01 15.26
C MET A 141 2.22 -10.37 15.15
N GLY A 142 1.51 -10.58 14.05
CA GLY A 142 0.15 -10.09 13.84
C GLY A 142 -0.92 -10.72 14.76
N ARG A 143 -0.53 -11.70 15.59
CA ARG A 143 -1.35 -12.19 16.70
C ARG A 143 -1.31 -11.28 17.93
N LEU A 144 -0.43 -10.27 17.92
CA LEU A 144 -0.45 -9.22 18.94
C LEU A 144 -1.66 -8.31 18.65
N PRO A 145 -2.41 -7.87 19.69
CA PRO A 145 -3.52 -6.95 19.48
C PRO A 145 -3.03 -5.70 18.75
N ALA A 146 -3.82 -5.21 17.81
CA ALA A 146 -3.56 -3.94 17.17
C ALA A 146 -3.51 -2.85 18.24
N PHE A 147 -2.50 -2.00 18.16
CA PHE A 147 -2.37 -0.88 19.05
C PHE A 147 -3.54 0.10 18.91
#